data_e792612cc9dee3eb8c9937fbf915349c
#
_entry.id   e792612cc9dee3eb8c9937fbf915349c
#
_cell.length_a   1.000
_cell.length_b   1.000
_cell.length_c   1.000
_cell.angle_alpha   90.00
_cell.angle_beta   90.00
_cell.angle_gamma   90.00
#
_symmetry.space_group_name_H-M   'P 1'
#
loop_
_entity.id
_entity.type
_entity.pdbx_description
1 polymer ?
#
loop_
_entity_poly.entity_id
_entity_poly.type
_entity_poly.pdbx_seq_one_letter_code
_entity_poly.pdbx_strand_id
1 'polypeptide(L)'
;MDKTKKRRIQILAASVFWLGVWQAAAAAIGQEVFLVSPVQAIGTLVELLPQADFWQRVGFSAGHILLGFALGVVVSVLLAAAAERWTWVDTLLAPVIQLVKATPVASFIILALVWVSGRSLSILISFLMVLPVLYSAVRTGIESADVQLLEMAQVLSLIHISEPT
;
A
#
# COMPACT_ATOMS: atom_id res chain seq x y z
N MET A 1 -33.42 21.10 3.29
CA MET A 1 -32.59 20.26 2.36
C MET A 1 -31.52 19.58 3.21
N ASP A 2 -31.54 18.28 3.29
CA ASP A 2 -30.72 17.46 4.18
C ASP A 2 -29.22 17.73 3.93
N LYS A 3 -28.43 17.99 4.99
CA LYS A 3 -26.99 18.28 4.90
C LYS A 3 -26.23 17.22 4.06
N THR A 4 -26.67 15.97 4.17
CA THR A 4 -26.14 14.83 3.42
C THR A 4 -26.39 14.96 1.91
N LYS A 5 -27.56 15.42 1.51
CA LYS A 5 -27.94 15.60 0.10
C LYS A 5 -27.15 16.75 -0.54
N LYS A 6 -26.99 17.85 0.20
CA LYS A 6 -26.17 18.99 -0.23
C LYS A 6 -24.70 18.59 -0.44
N ARG A 7 -24.12 17.81 0.48
CA ARG A 7 -22.75 17.31 0.38
C ARG A 7 -22.55 16.39 -0.83
N ARG A 8 -23.53 15.49 -1.12
CA ARG A 8 -23.46 14.62 -2.30
C ARG A 8 -23.49 15.42 -3.59
N ILE A 9 -24.33 16.44 -3.69
CA ILE A 9 -24.41 17.32 -4.89
C ILE A 9 -23.08 18.07 -5.06
N GLN A 10 -22.49 18.58 -3.99
CA GLN A 10 -21.17 19.25 -4.06
C GLN A 10 -20.05 18.31 -4.53
N ILE A 11 -20.02 17.06 -4.04
CA ILE A 11 -19.05 16.05 -4.49
C ILE A 11 -19.25 15.74 -5.98
N LEU A 12 -20.49 15.53 -6.43
CA LEU A 12 -20.78 15.30 -7.85
C LEU A 12 -20.38 16.48 -8.72
N ALA A 13 -20.71 17.69 -8.32
CA ALA A 13 -20.31 18.90 -9.05
C ALA A 13 -18.79 19.05 -9.15
N ALA A 14 -18.08 18.81 -8.06
CA ALA A 14 -16.61 18.82 -8.04
C ALA A 14 -16.01 17.73 -8.93
N SER A 15 -16.57 16.50 -8.92
CA SER A 15 -16.12 15.42 -9.80
C SER A 15 -16.32 15.76 -11.28
N VAL A 16 -17.48 16.28 -11.63
CA VAL A 16 -17.77 16.70 -13.03
C VAL A 16 -16.85 17.83 -13.46
N PHE A 17 -16.62 18.81 -12.58
CA PHE A 17 -15.69 19.90 -12.84
C PHE A 17 -14.28 19.38 -13.16
N TRP A 18 -13.72 18.50 -12.32
CA TRP A 18 -12.38 17.95 -12.52
C TRP A 18 -12.27 17.06 -13.74
N LEU A 19 -13.31 16.27 -14.06
CA LEU A 19 -13.36 15.50 -15.30
C LEU A 19 -13.38 16.43 -16.53
N GLY A 20 -14.10 17.56 -16.46
CA GLY A 20 -14.10 18.57 -17.51
C GLY A 20 -12.73 19.24 -17.69
N VAL A 21 -12.05 19.58 -16.59
CA VAL A 21 -10.67 20.12 -16.63
C VAL A 21 -9.72 19.10 -17.26
N TRP A 22 -9.79 17.83 -16.87
CA TRP A 22 -8.97 16.77 -17.48
C TRP A 22 -9.26 16.61 -18.98
N GLN A 23 -10.53 16.57 -19.37
CA GLN A 23 -10.92 16.48 -20.78
C GLN A 23 -10.39 17.67 -21.60
N ALA A 24 -10.50 18.88 -21.06
CA ALA A 24 -10.00 20.10 -21.72
C ALA A 24 -8.46 20.09 -21.85
N ALA A 25 -7.75 19.65 -20.81
CA ALA A 25 -6.30 19.53 -20.83
C ALA A 25 -5.85 18.50 -21.88
N ALA A 26 -6.51 17.33 -21.95
CA ALA A 26 -6.20 16.31 -22.94
C ALA A 26 -6.45 16.81 -24.38
N ALA A 27 -7.55 17.54 -24.59
CA ALA A 27 -7.84 18.15 -25.89
C ALA A 27 -6.84 19.25 -26.28
N ALA A 28 -6.35 20.04 -25.31
CA ALA A 28 -5.36 21.08 -25.55
C ALA A 28 -3.97 20.51 -25.90
N ILE A 29 -3.59 19.39 -25.29
CA ILE A 29 -2.33 18.70 -25.60
C ILE A 29 -2.39 18.01 -26.96
N GLY A 30 -3.55 17.44 -27.32
CA GLY A 30 -3.82 16.84 -28.63
C GLY A 30 -2.98 15.60 -28.95
N GLN A 31 -2.26 15.06 -28.00
CA GLN A 31 -1.41 13.86 -28.15
C GLN A 31 -1.73 12.82 -27.07
N GLU A 32 -2.33 11.73 -27.49
CA GLU A 32 -2.76 10.62 -26.62
C GLU A 32 -1.61 9.96 -25.85
N VAL A 33 -0.38 10.01 -26.39
CA VAL A 33 0.81 9.45 -25.75
C VAL A 33 1.14 10.18 -24.44
N PHE A 34 0.86 11.48 -24.34
CA PHE A 34 1.12 12.29 -23.15
C PHE A 34 -0.05 12.31 -22.18
N LEU A 35 -1.27 12.46 -22.71
CA LEU A 35 -2.45 12.54 -21.86
C LEU A 35 -3.68 12.01 -22.59
N VAL A 36 -4.15 10.83 -22.18
CA VAL A 36 -5.40 10.23 -22.65
C VAL A 36 -6.58 10.96 -22.03
N SER A 37 -7.63 11.23 -22.82
CA SER A 37 -8.84 11.86 -22.30
C SER A 37 -9.72 10.88 -21.51
N PRO A 38 -10.54 11.34 -20.55
CA PRO A 38 -11.48 10.51 -19.83
C PRO A 38 -12.41 9.69 -20.73
N VAL A 39 -12.88 10.31 -21.83
CA VAL A 39 -13.79 9.65 -22.78
C VAL A 39 -13.09 8.50 -23.50
N GLN A 40 -11.86 8.71 -23.95
CA GLN A 40 -11.05 7.66 -24.58
C GLN A 40 -10.72 6.53 -23.59
N ALA A 41 -10.34 6.87 -22.34
CA ALA A 41 -10.04 5.88 -21.32
C ALA A 41 -11.25 4.96 -21.04
N ILE A 42 -12.46 5.54 -20.95
CA ILE A 42 -13.69 4.76 -20.76
C ILE A 42 -13.99 3.92 -22.02
N GLY A 43 -13.82 4.47 -23.21
CA GLY A 43 -14.03 3.75 -24.47
C GLY A 43 -13.13 2.52 -24.56
N THR A 44 -11.82 2.71 -24.36
CA THR A 44 -10.85 1.60 -24.35
C THR A 44 -11.16 0.57 -23.25
N LEU A 45 -11.57 1.03 -22.06
CA LEU A 45 -11.96 0.10 -20.99
C LEU A 45 -13.15 -0.79 -21.42
N VAL A 46 -14.19 -0.21 -22.03
CA VAL A 46 -15.35 -0.97 -22.51
C VAL A 46 -14.96 -1.99 -23.58
N GLU A 47 -14.01 -1.65 -24.45
CA GLU A 47 -13.48 -2.57 -25.47
C GLU A 47 -12.63 -3.71 -24.84
N LEU A 48 -11.93 -3.46 -23.76
CA LEU A 48 -11.08 -4.44 -23.08
C LEU A 48 -11.88 -5.38 -22.16
N LEU A 49 -12.95 -4.90 -21.54
CA LEU A 49 -13.74 -5.69 -20.57
C LEU A 49 -14.18 -7.07 -21.07
N PRO A 50 -14.61 -7.29 -22.35
CA PRO A 50 -14.98 -8.62 -22.84
C PRO A 50 -13.78 -9.50 -23.19
N GLN A 51 -12.55 -8.97 -23.16
CA GLN A 51 -11.35 -9.73 -23.56
C GLN A 51 -10.80 -10.55 -22.40
N ALA A 52 -10.69 -11.86 -22.58
CA ALA A 52 -10.14 -12.77 -21.58
C ALA A 52 -8.67 -12.45 -21.25
N ASP A 53 -7.88 -12.02 -22.24
CA ASP A 53 -6.48 -11.64 -22.06
C ASP A 53 -6.32 -10.44 -21.11
N PHE A 54 -7.25 -9.48 -21.15
CA PHE A 54 -7.30 -8.37 -20.20
C PHE A 54 -7.38 -8.86 -18.75
N TRP A 55 -8.31 -9.76 -18.46
CA TRP A 55 -8.51 -10.29 -17.11
C TRP A 55 -7.36 -11.19 -16.65
N GLN A 56 -6.73 -11.93 -17.57
CA GLN A 56 -5.52 -12.68 -17.26
C GLN A 56 -4.37 -11.76 -16.84
N ARG A 57 -4.16 -10.65 -17.54
CA ARG A 57 -3.14 -9.65 -17.19
C ARG A 57 -3.45 -8.95 -15.88
N VAL A 58 -4.70 -8.59 -15.64
CA VAL A 58 -5.15 -8.00 -14.37
C VAL A 58 -4.93 -8.98 -13.23
N GLY A 59 -5.36 -10.24 -13.39
CA GLY A 59 -5.15 -11.28 -12.38
C GLY A 59 -3.68 -11.56 -12.09
N PHE A 60 -2.86 -11.63 -13.15
CA PHE A 60 -1.42 -11.79 -13.01
C PHE A 60 -0.80 -10.63 -12.21
N SER A 61 -1.10 -9.39 -12.57
CA SER A 61 -0.57 -8.21 -11.88
C SER A 61 -1.05 -8.13 -10.43
N ALA A 62 -2.34 -8.36 -10.20
CA ALA A 62 -2.91 -8.38 -8.86
C ALA A 62 -2.27 -9.47 -7.98
N GLY A 63 -2.10 -10.69 -8.51
CA GLY A 63 -1.44 -11.78 -7.81
C GLY A 63 -0.01 -11.45 -7.40
N HIS A 64 0.77 -10.83 -8.29
CA HIS A 64 2.15 -10.42 -8.00
C HIS A 64 2.22 -9.31 -6.95
N ILE A 65 1.34 -8.32 -7.02
CA ILE A 65 1.24 -7.24 -6.02
C ILE A 65 0.86 -7.82 -4.66
N LEU A 66 -0.15 -8.68 -4.60
CA LEU A 66 -0.59 -9.32 -3.37
C LEU A 66 0.48 -10.22 -2.76
N LEU A 67 1.23 -10.94 -3.59
CA LEU A 67 2.36 -11.75 -3.12
C LEU A 67 3.46 -10.88 -2.51
N GLY A 68 3.84 -9.80 -3.18
CA GLY A 68 4.83 -8.84 -2.67
C GLY A 68 4.35 -8.17 -1.37
N PHE A 69 3.07 -7.80 -1.31
CA PHE A 69 2.44 -7.27 -0.11
C PHE A 69 2.50 -8.28 1.06
N ALA A 70 2.05 -9.51 0.83
CA ALA A 70 2.05 -10.56 1.86
C ALA A 70 3.47 -10.86 2.38
N LEU A 71 4.45 -10.95 1.48
CA LEU A 71 5.86 -11.09 1.86
C LEU A 71 6.33 -9.90 2.69
N GLY A 72 5.98 -8.68 2.29
CA GLY A 72 6.28 -7.45 3.02
C GLY A 72 5.70 -7.46 4.44
N VAL A 73 4.44 -7.87 4.58
CA VAL A 73 3.78 -8.00 5.90
C VAL A 73 4.53 -9.00 6.79
N VAL A 74 4.74 -10.22 6.29
CA VAL A 74 5.38 -11.29 7.07
C VAL A 74 6.79 -10.88 7.50
N VAL A 75 7.60 -10.40 6.56
CA VAL A 75 8.99 -9.99 6.84
C VAL A 75 9.02 -8.79 7.79
N SER A 76 8.16 -7.79 7.62
CA SER A 76 8.10 -6.63 8.52
C SER A 76 7.77 -7.00 9.96
N VAL A 77 6.79 -7.88 10.15
CA VAL A 77 6.42 -8.36 11.50
C VAL A 77 7.55 -9.15 12.14
N LEU A 78 8.18 -10.06 11.40
CA LEU A 78 9.30 -10.83 11.90
C LEU A 78 10.51 -9.97 12.26
N LEU A 79 10.85 -9.00 11.39
CA LEU A 79 11.96 -8.07 11.64
C LEU A 79 11.66 -7.14 12.83
N ALA A 80 10.44 -6.64 12.96
CA ALA A 80 10.04 -5.79 14.08
C ALA A 80 10.09 -6.57 15.41
N ALA A 81 9.60 -7.81 15.43
CA ALA A 81 9.67 -8.67 16.59
C ALA A 81 11.11 -9.03 16.95
N ALA A 82 11.96 -9.29 15.96
CA ALA A 82 13.39 -9.55 16.18
C ALA A 82 14.13 -8.31 16.72
N ALA A 83 13.84 -7.13 16.19
CA ALA A 83 14.41 -5.86 16.64
C ALA A 83 14.00 -5.52 18.09
N GLU A 84 12.77 -5.86 18.47
CA GLU A 84 12.31 -5.72 19.86
C GLU A 84 13.05 -6.67 20.81
N ARG A 85 13.28 -7.90 20.37
CA ARG A 85 13.94 -8.93 21.20
C ARG A 85 15.43 -8.72 21.32
N TRP A 86 16.11 -8.18 20.29
CA TRP A 86 17.56 -8.06 20.22
C TRP A 86 17.99 -6.65 19.76
N THR A 87 18.53 -5.86 20.67
CA THR A 87 18.98 -4.48 20.41
C THR A 87 19.99 -4.37 19.26
N TRP A 88 20.85 -5.39 19.06
CA TRP A 88 21.80 -5.39 17.95
C TRP A 88 21.09 -5.50 16.59
N VAL A 89 19.95 -6.21 16.50
CA VAL A 89 19.14 -6.31 15.28
C VAL A 89 18.52 -4.96 14.98
N ASP A 90 18.00 -4.26 15.98
CA ASP A 90 17.44 -2.91 15.81
C ASP A 90 18.50 -1.94 15.28
N THR A 91 19.68 -1.92 15.89
CA THR A 91 20.81 -1.08 15.48
C THR A 91 21.26 -1.38 14.04
N LEU A 92 21.24 -2.64 13.63
CA LEU A 92 21.60 -3.06 12.28
C LEU A 92 20.54 -2.70 11.24
N LEU A 93 19.26 -2.85 11.59
CA LEU A 93 18.14 -2.59 10.66
C LEU A 93 17.84 -1.10 10.49
N ALA A 94 18.08 -0.27 11.51
CA ALA A 94 17.75 1.15 11.48
C ALA A 94 18.30 1.87 10.24
N PRO A 95 19.58 1.78 9.86
CA PRO A 95 20.09 2.45 8.65
C PRO A 95 19.46 1.90 7.35
N VAL A 96 19.19 0.59 7.28
CA VAL A 96 18.61 -0.06 6.10
C VAL A 96 17.17 0.44 5.88
N ILE A 97 16.36 0.45 6.94
CA ILE A 97 14.98 0.93 6.88
C ILE A 97 14.93 2.42 6.52
N GLN A 98 15.85 3.24 7.08
CA GLN A 98 15.95 4.66 6.72
C GLN A 98 16.37 4.86 5.26
N LEU A 99 17.30 4.08 4.75
CA LEU A 99 17.73 4.13 3.35
C LEU A 99 16.55 3.82 2.42
N VAL A 100 15.80 2.75 2.68
CA VAL A 100 14.62 2.39 1.87
C VAL A 100 13.56 3.49 1.90
N LYS A 101 13.31 4.09 3.08
CA LYS A 101 12.36 5.21 3.21
C LYS A 101 12.82 6.48 2.48
N ALA A 102 14.12 6.77 2.50
CA ALA A 102 14.68 7.98 1.89
C ALA A 102 14.81 7.86 0.37
N THR A 103 14.89 6.65 -0.16
CA THR A 103 15.09 6.43 -1.59
C THR A 103 13.78 6.66 -2.36
N PRO A 104 13.76 7.58 -3.35
CA PRO A 104 12.60 7.74 -4.22
C PRO A 104 12.31 6.44 -4.96
N VAL A 105 11.10 5.92 -4.81
CA VAL A 105 10.68 4.63 -5.39
C VAL A 105 10.92 4.60 -6.90
N ALA A 106 10.66 5.72 -7.61
CA ALA A 106 10.87 5.83 -9.04
C ALA A 106 12.32 5.57 -9.46
N SER A 107 13.30 6.10 -8.72
CA SER A 107 14.74 5.88 -8.99
C SER A 107 15.12 4.43 -8.75
N PHE A 108 14.56 3.81 -7.71
CA PHE A 108 14.80 2.40 -7.42
C PHE A 108 14.19 1.47 -8.48
N ILE A 109 13.02 1.80 -9.03
CA ILE A 109 12.39 1.03 -10.10
C ILE A 109 13.29 0.96 -11.34
N ILE A 110 13.89 2.08 -11.74
CA ILE A 110 14.80 2.13 -12.91
C ILE A 110 16.00 1.22 -12.68
N LEU A 111 16.60 1.27 -11.49
CA LEU A 111 17.71 0.39 -11.14
C LEU A 111 17.30 -1.08 -11.10
N ALA A 112 16.15 -1.37 -10.51
CA ALA A 112 15.62 -2.73 -10.40
C ALA A 112 15.29 -3.35 -11.77
N LEU A 113 14.83 -2.56 -12.74
CA LEU A 113 14.55 -3.01 -14.12
C LEU A 113 15.80 -3.58 -14.83
N VAL A 114 16.99 -3.14 -14.45
CA VAL A 114 18.25 -3.64 -15.04
C VAL A 114 18.56 -5.05 -14.53
N TRP A 115 18.21 -5.38 -13.29
CA TRP A 115 18.62 -6.61 -12.63
C TRP A 115 17.49 -7.63 -12.43
N VAL A 116 16.26 -7.15 -12.37
CA VAL A 116 15.09 -7.97 -12.09
C VAL A 116 14.22 -8.09 -13.35
N SER A 117 13.82 -9.33 -13.68
CA SER A 117 12.89 -9.54 -14.80
C SER A 117 11.57 -8.80 -14.54
N GLY A 118 10.96 -8.26 -15.59
CA GLY A 118 9.70 -7.49 -15.49
C GLY A 118 8.57 -8.23 -14.76
N ARG A 119 8.57 -9.58 -14.79
CA ARG A 119 7.60 -10.41 -14.08
C ARG A 119 7.70 -10.29 -12.57
N SER A 120 8.92 -10.24 -12.03
CA SER A 120 9.16 -10.19 -10.58
C SER A 120 9.23 -8.76 -10.04
N LEU A 121 9.25 -7.76 -10.91
CA LEU A 121 9.37 -6.35 -10.54
C LEU A 121 8.22 -5.88 -9.66
N SER A 122 6.97 -6.27 -9.99
CA SER A 122 5.79 -5.90 -9.19
C SER A 122 5.83 -6.47 -7.78
N ILE A 123 6.34 -7.69 -7.62
CA ILE A 123 6.54 -8.32 -6.30
C ILE A 123 7.55 -7.51 -5.49
N LEU A 124 8.71 -7.20 -6.11
CA LEU A 124 9.79 -6.47 -5.45
C LEU A 124 9.35 -5.06 -5.02
N ILE A 125 8.68 -4.34 -5.91
CA ILE A 125 8.19 -2.98 -5.62
C ILE A 125 7.18 -3.01 -4.48
N SER A 126 6.17 -3.89 -4.56
CA SER A 126 5.16 -4.04 -3.51
C SER A 126 5.79 -4.39 -2.17
N PHE A 127 6.73 -5.34 -2.16
CA PHE A 127 7.49 -5.73 -0.97
C PHE A 127 8.25 -4.53 -0.36
N LEU A 128 9.03 -3.81 -1.16
CA LEU A 128 9.85 -2.69 -0.69
C LEU A 128 9.04 -1.50 -0.21
N MET A 129 7.87 -1.26 -0.78
CA MET A 129 6.97 -0.20 -0.30
C MET A 129 6.32 -0.54 1.03
N VAL A 130 5.93 -1.79 1.20
CA VAL A 130 5.22 -2.28 2.40
C VAL A 130 6.15 -2.44 3.59
N LEU A 131 7.35 -2.99 3.37
CA LEU A 131 8.30 -3.35 4.40
C LEU A 131 8.62 -2.22 5.38
N PRO A 132 9.10 -1.03 4.98
CA PRO A 132 9.49 0.00 5.94
C PRO A 132 8.29 0.64 6.64
N VAL A 133 7.14 0.69 5.98
CA VAL A 133 5.90 1.26 6.54
C VAL A 133 5.39 0.36 7.66
N LEU A 134 5.23 -0.94 7.37
CA LEU A 134 4.73 -1.90 8.36
C LEU A 134 5.75 -2.17 9.46
N TYR A 135 7.04 -2.28 9.16
CA TYR A 135 8.07 -2.38 10.19
C TYR A 135 7.94 -1.26 11.22
N SER A 136 7.82 -0.02 10.76
CA SER A 136 7.66 1.14 11.66
C SER A 136 6.34 1.13 12.41
N ALA A 137 5.25 0.77 11.74
CA ALA A 137 3.94 0.69 12.38
C ALA A 137 3.89 -0.38 13.48
N VAL A 138 4.47 -1.56 13.22
CA VAL A 138 4.56 -2.65 14.21
C VAL A 138 5.45 -2.24 15.38
N ARG A 139 6.63 -1.64 15.13
CA ARG A 139 7.52 -1.12 16.19
C ARG A 139 6.78 -0.11 17.07
N THR A 140 6.17 0.90 16.47
CA THR A 140 5.39 1.90 17.23
C THR A 140 4.24 1.26 18.00
N GLY A 141 3.57 0.26 17.41
CA GLY A 141 2.52 -0.48 18.09
C GLY A 141 3.01 -1.23 19.33
N ILE A 142 4.18 -1.88 19.26
CA ILE A 142 4.80 -2.57 20.39
C ILE A 142 5.23 -1.57 21.46
N GLU A 143 5.90 -0.49 21.08
CA GLU A 143 6.39 0.55 22.00
C GLU A 143 5.25 1.33 22.66
N SER A 144 4.09 1.47 22.01
CA SER A 144 2.91 2.16 22.55
C SER A 144 2.03 1.27 23.44
N ALA A 145 2.34 -0.02 23.55
CA ALA A 145 1.63 -0.91 24.47
C ALA A 145 1.89 -0.45 25.91
N ASP A 146 0.85 0.07 26.54
CA ASP A 146 0.94 0.58 27.91
C ASP A 146 1.17 -0.60 28.89
N VAL A 147 2.36 -0.63 29.48
CA VAL A 147 2.77 -1.66 30.44
C VAL A 147 1.79 -1.74 31.61
N GLN A 148 1.23 -0.61 32.04
CA GLN A 148 0.24 -0.58 33.13
C GLN A 148 -1.09 -1.25 32.73
N LEU A 149 -1.52 -1.10 31.47
CA LEU A 149 -2.68 -1.79 30.95
C LEU A 149 -2.45 -3.29 30.79
N LEU A 150 -1.24 -3.70 30.42
CA LEU A 150 -0.85 -5.11 30.37
C LEU A 150 -0.80 -5.73 31.76
N GLU A 151 -0.24 -5.03 32.76
CA GLU A 151 -0.26 -5.45 34.16
C GLU A 151 -1.66 -5.51 34.73
N MET A 152 -2.54 -4.52 34.43
CA MET A 152 -3.96 -4.56 34.80
C MET A 152 -4.67 -5.74 34.13
N ALA A 153 -4.42 -6.04 32.89
CA ALA A 153 -5.02 -7.18 32.20
C ALA A 153 -4.56 -8.51 32.81
N GLN A 154 -3.31 -8.61 33.22
CA GLN A 154 -2.78 -9.77 33.93
C GLN A 154 -3.42 -9.93 35.31
N VAL A 155 -3.61 -8.84 36.04
CA VAL A 155 -4.21 -8.87 37.38
C VAL A 155 -5.73 -9.14 37.32
N LEU A 156 -6.44 -8.60 36.33
CA LEU A 156 -7.91 -8.68 36.27
C LEU A 156 -8.47 -9.88 35.50
N SER A 157 -7.77 -10.41 34.51
CA SER A 157 -8.40 -11.37 33.58
C SER A 157 -7.79 -12.77 33.59
N LEU A 158 -6.57 -12.94 33.97
CA LEU A 158 -5.92 -14.24 33.82
C LEU A 158 -5.90 -15.06 35.09
N ILE A 159 -6.21 -14.46 36.22
CA ILE A 159 -6.25 -15.19 37.50
C ILE A 159 -7.52 -16.04 37.63
N HIS A 160 -8.59 -15.71 36.90
CA HIS A 160 -9.88 -16.41 37.04
C HIS A 160 -10.21 -17.46 35.96
N ILE A 161 -9.35 -17.63 34.95
CA ILE A 161 -9.58 -18.66 33.92
C ILE A 161 -8.89 -20.00 34.25
N SER A 162 -8.07 -20.06 35.29
CA SER A 162 -7.27 -21.24 35.62
C SER A 162 -7.69 -21.98 36.91
N GLU A 163 -8.79 -21.66 37.53
CA GLU A 163 -9.31 -22.53 38.61
C GLU A 163 -10.47 -23.40 38.09
N PRO A 164 -10.23 -24.67 37.78
CA PRO A 164 -11.29 -25.66 37.70
C PRO A 164 -11.78 -25.98 39.13
N THR A 165 -13.04 -25.65 39.37
CA THR A 165 -13.78 -26.24 40.52
C THR A 165 -13.95 -27.71 40.30
#